data_961680f0f77d4834174ca45684522485
#
_entry.id   961680f0f77d4834174ca45684522485
#
_cell.length_a   1.000
_cell.length_b   1.000
_cell.length_c   1.000
_cell.angle_alpha   90.00
_cell.angle_beta   90.00
_cell.angle_gamma   90.00
#
_symmetry.space_group_name_H-M   'P 1'
#
loop_
_entity.id
_entity.type
_entity.pdbx_description
1 polymer ?
#
loop_
_entity_poly.entity_id
_entity_poly.type
_entity_poly.pdbx_seq_one_letter_code
_entity_poly.pdbx_strand_id
1 'polypeptide(L)' 'MAVVSKTTMIGELLQIDQNVAPLLLNIGMHCLGCPSSQMETIEEAAMVHGINPDALVDEINDFLAKDQA' A
#
# COMPACT_ATOMS: atom_id res chain seq x y z
N MET A 1 -10.48 4.20 -12.47
CA MET A 1 -9.13 3.89 -11.99
C MET A 1 -8.95 4.47 -10.59
N ALA A 2 -8.54 3.65 -9.63
CA ALA A 2 -8.38 4.10 -8.26
C ALA A 2 -7.02 4.77 -8.05
N VAL A 3 -7.01 5.79 -7.20
CA VAL A 3 -5.79 6.51 -6.83
C VAL A 3 -5.74 6.59 -5.31
N VAL A 4 -4.59 6.30 -4.74
CA VAL A 4 -4.41 6.36 -3.30
C VAL A 4 -3.51 7.53 -2.91
N SER A 5 -3.52 7.87 -1.63
CA SER A 5 -2.70 8.93 -1.08
C SER A 5 -1.96 8.43 0.15
N LYS A 6 -1.15 9.30 0.76
CA LYS A 6 -0.43 8.93 1.98
C LYS A 6 -1.36 8.57 3.13
N THR A 7 -2.58 9.09 3.14
CA THR A 7 -3.53 8.84 4.22
C THR A 7 -4.43 7.63 3.97
N THR A 8 -4.30 6.99 2.82
CA THR A 8 -5.06 5.77 2.52
C THR A 8 -4.56 4.64 3.43
N MET A 9 -5.50 3.92 4.04
CA MET A 9 -5.12 2.79 4.90
C MET A 9 -4.78 1.56 4.07
N ILE A 10 -3.90 0.73 4.61
CA ILE A 10 -3.50 -0.51 3.96
C ILE A 10 -4.71 -1.41 3.72
N GLY A 11 -5.63 -1.48 4.69
CA GLY A 11 -6.86 -2.26 4.51
C GLY A 11 -7.72 -1.77 3.37
N GLU A 12 -7.82 -0.46 3.20
CA GLU A 12 -8.53 0.12 2.06
C GLU A 12 -7.86 -0.24 0.74
N LEU A 13 -6.54 -0.14 0.72
CA LEU A 13 -5.75 -0.46 -0.47
C LEU A 13 -5.98 -1.91 -0.90
N LEU A 14 -5.99 -2.84 0.05
CA LEU A 14 -6.22 -4.24 -0.25
C LEU A 14 -7.62 -4.51 -0.78
N GLN A 15 -8.60 -3.71 -0.36
CA GLN A 15 -9.97 -3.81 -0.88
C GLN A 15 -10.06 -3.26 -2.30
N ILE A 16 -9.28 -2.22 -2.60
CA ILE A 16 -9.24 -1.66 -3.95
C ILE A 16 -8.65 -2.66 -4.93
N ASP A 17 -7.54 -3.31 -4.56
CA ASP A 17 -6.89 -4.27 -5.44
C ASP A 17 -6.03 -5.23 -4.61
N GLN A 18 -6.48 -6.48 -4.49
CA GLN A 18 -5.75 -7.49 -3.73
C GLN A 18 -4.39 -7.81 -4.35
N ASN A 19 -4.23 -7.58 -5.64
CA ASN A 19 -2.99 -7.89 -6.35
C ASN A 19 -1.83 -6.98 -5.92
N VAL A 20 -2.10 -5.96 -5.14
CA VAL A 20 -1.04 -5.11 -4.58
C VAL A 20 -0.29 -5.81 -3.44
N ALA A 21 -0.84 -6.90 -2.89
CA ALA A 21 -0.22 -7.58 -1.76
C ALA A 21 1.24 -7.98 -1.99
N PRO A 22 1.63 -8.56 -3.15
CA PRO A 22 3.04 -8.88 -3.37
C PRO A 22 3.96 -7.65 -3.32
N LEU A 23 3.48 -6.50 -3.76
CA LEU A 23 4.25 -5.26 -3.69
C LEU A 23 4.50 -4.87 -2.24
N LEU A 24 3.47 -4.98 -1.40
CA LEU A 24 3.60 -4.66 0.03
C LEU A 24 4.52 -5.65 0.74
N LEU A 25 4.45 -6.93 0.38
CA LEU A 25 5.35 -7.94 0.95
C LEU A 25 6.80 -7.64 0.59
N ASN A 26 7.03 -7.15 -0.62
CA ASN A 26 8.38 -6.82 -1.09
C ASN A 26 9.04 -5.72 -0.28
N ILE A 27 8.27 -4.79 0.26
CA ILE A 27 8.83 -3.71 1.08
C ILE A 27 8.98 -4.11 2.55
N GLY A 28 8.63 -5.34 2.90
CA GLY A 28 8.85 -5.86 4.23
C GLY A 28 7.62 -6.01 5.10
N MET A 29 6.44 -5.75 4.58
CA MET A 29 5.21 -5.93 5.35
C MET A 29 4.84 -7.41 5.38
N HIS A 30 4.76 -7.98 6.58
CA HIS A 30 4.56 -9.41 6.71
C HIS A 30 3.16 -9.84 7.13
N CYS A 31 2.42 -9.01 7.82
CA CYS A 31 1.14 -9.40 8.41
C CYS A 31 -0.03 -8.66 7.78
N LEU A 32 -0.17 -8.77 6.45
CA LEU A 32 -1.21 -8.03 5.74
C LEU A 32 -2.63 -8.45 6.14
N GLY A 33 -2.79 -9.65 6.69
CA GLY A 33 -4.07 -10.10 7.19
C GLY A 33 -4.41 -9.63 8.59
N CYS A 34 -3.47 -9.01 9.32
CA CYS A 34 -3.69 -8.56 10.68
C CYS A 34 -4.43 -7.23 10.71
N PRO A 35 -5.47 -7.08 11.57
CA PRO A 35 -6.20 -5.82 11.64
C PRO A 35 -5.30 -4.61 11.94
N SER A 36 -4.30 -4.77 12.79
CA SER A 36 -3.42 -3.66 13.14
C SER A 36 -2.62 -3.16 11.93
N SER A 37 -2.15 -4.07 11.07
CA SER A 37 -1.44 -3.69 9.86
C SER A 37 -2.37 -2.99 8.87
N GLN A 38 -3.59 -3.46 8.76
CA GLN A 38 -4.56 -2.89 7.83
C GLN A 38 -5.04 -1.49 8.26
N MET A 39 -4.89 -1.15 9.53
CA MET A 39 -5.25 0.16 10.05
C MET A 39 -4.14 1.20 9.89
N GLU A 40 -2.95 0.79 9.49
CA GLU A 40 -1.87 1.73 9.19
C GLU A 40 -2.14 2.44 7.86
N THR A 41 -1.75 3.71 7.78
CA THR A 41 -1.77 4.42 6.50
C THR A 41 -0.55 4.03 5.68
N ILE A 42 -0.60 4.31 4.38
CA ILE A 42 0.55 4.07 3.51
C ILE A 42 1.77 4.85 4.01
N GLU A 43 1.56 6.08 4.47
CA GLU A 43 2.65 6.89 5.03
C GLU A 43 3.28 6.24 6.25
N GLU A 44 2.46 5.76 7.18
CA GLU A 44 2.95 5.10 8.39
C GLU A 44 3.74 3.84 8.04
N ALA A 45 3.22 3.05 7.13
CA ALA A 45 3.90 1.83 6.69
C ALA A 45 5.26 2.16 6.06
N ALA A 46 5.30 3.19 5.22
CA ALA A 46 6.55 3.61 4.59
C ALA A 46 7.58 4.04 5.63
N MET A 47 7.16 4.80 6.63
CA MET A 47 8.06 5.28 7.68
C MET A 47 8.63 4.12 8.50
N VAL A 48 7.80 3.16 8.84
CA VAL A 48 8.24 1.99 9.62
C VAL A 48 9.30 1.19 8.85
N HIS A 49 9.19 1.13 7.53
CA HIS A 49 10.11 0.34 6.71
C HIS A 49 11.21 1.19 6.08
N GLY A 50 11.36 2.45 6.47
CA GLY A 50 12.43 3.31 6.00
C GLY A 50 12.32 3.72 4.55
N ILE A 51 11.09 3.79 4.02
CA ILE A 51 10.82 4.13 2.64
C ILE A 51 10.24 5.53 2.57
N ASN A 52 10.56 6.28 1.51
CA ASN A 52 9.98 7.60 1.29
C ASN A 52 8.48 7.43 1.01
N PRO A 53 7.58 8.05 1.80
CA PRO A 53 6.15 7.88 1.61
C PRO A 53 5.64 8.31 0.23
N ASP A 54 6.16 9.40 -0.30
CA ASP A 54 5.72 9.87 -1.62
C ASP A 54 6.13 8.89 -2.71
N ALA A 55 7.33 8.33 -2.60
CA ALA A 55 7.80 7.34 -3.57
C ALA A 55 6.94 6.08 -3.50
N LEU A 56 6.56 5.64 -2.30
CA LEU A 56 5.72 4.46 -2.13
C LEU A 56 4.32 4.70 -2.73
N VAL A 57 3.74 5.86 -2.47
CA VAL A 57 2.43 6.21 -3.04
C VAL A 57 2.49 6.19 -4.56
N ASP A 58 3.54 6.77 -5.14
CA ASP A 58 3.71 6.79 -6.59
C ASP A 58 3.82 5.38 -7.15
N GLU A 59 4.57 4.52 -6.48
CA GLU A 59 4.75 3.13 -6.92
C GLU A 59 3.43 2.37 -6.87
N ILE A 60 2.65 2.56 -5.80
CA ILE A 60 1.35 1.91 -5.65
C ILE A 60 0.38 2.40 -6.73
N ASN A 61 0.31 3.71 -6.95
CA ASN A 61 -0.58 4.26 -7.96
C ASN A 61 -0.19 3.79 -9.37
N ASP A 62 1.09 3.69 -9.65
CA ASP A 62 1.57 3.15 -10.92
C ASP A 62 1.14 1.70 -11.10
N PHE A 63 1.25 0.90 -10.05
CA PHE A 63 0.80 -0.48 -10.05
C PHE A 63 -0.71 -0.58 -10.32
N LEU A 64 -1.50 0.23 -9.59
CA LEU A 64 -2.96 0.21 -9.74
C LEU A 64 -3.37 0.60 -11.16
N ALA A 65 -2.70 1.59 -11.74
CA ALA A 65 -3.00 2.02 -13.10
C ALA A 65 -2.77 0.88 -14.10
N LYS A 66 -1.74 0.08 -13.90
CA LYS A 66 -1.43 -1.04 -14.78
C LYS A 66 -2.36 -2.22 -14.56
N ASP A 67 -2.65 -2.54 -13.30
CA ASP A 67 -3.45 -3.71 -12.96
C ASP A 67 -4.93 -3.51 -13.27
N GLN A 68 -5.41 -2.28 -13.18
CA GLN A 68 -6.82 -1.96 -13.41
C GLN A 68 -7.10 -1.43 -14.82
N ALA A 69 -6.08 -1.35 -15.64
CA ALA A 69 -6.21 -0.84 -17.01
C ALA A 69 -7.00 -1.78 -17.91
#